data_2d917e0d1fa295c7d65404eb37487fd3
#
_entry.id   2d917e0d1fa295c7d65404eb37487fd3
#
_cell.length_a   1.000
_cell.length_b   1.000
_cell.length_c   1.000
_cell.angle_alpha   90.00
_cell.angle_beta   90.00
_cell.angle_gamma   90.00
#
_symmetry.space_group_name_H-M   'P 1'
#
loop_
_entity.id
_entity.type
_entity.pdbx_description
1 polymer ?
#
loop_
_entity_poly.entity_id
_entity_poly.type
_entity_poly.pdbx_seq_one_letter_code
_entity_poly.pdbx_strand_id
1 'polypeptide(L)'
;PRYESSAASDVYKRQTIKSHHNVGGLPDFMNLSVIEPLKMLFKDEVRKVGKELKVKDEILKRHPFPGPGLGIRILGEITPEKVTMLQEADNIYIESLRSKDLYDKIWQAGVILLPVKSVGVMGDERTYENCVVLRAVTSTDGMTADWVDLPYKFLQDVSNKIINNVKGINRVVYDISSKPPSTIEWE
;
A
#
# COMPACT_ATOMS: atom_id res chain seq x y z
N PRO A 1 15.82 -2.62 -23.41
CA PRO A 1 16.30 -2.41 -22.05
C PRO A 1 15.18 -2.82 -21.09
N ARG A 2 15.39 -3.89 -20.33
CA ARG A 2 14.47 -4.28 -19.28
C ARG A 2 14.73 -3.32 -18.12
N TYR A 3 13.76 -2.50 -17.76
CA TYR A 3 13.77 -1.81 -16.48
C TYR A 3 13.50 -2.88 -15.42
N GLU A 4 14.53 -3.30 -14.71
CA GLU A 4 14.38 -4.12 -13.53
C GLU A 4 13.72 -3.25 -12.45
N SER A 5 12.62 -3.71 -11.86
CA SER A 5 11.98 -3.06 -10.72
C SER A 5 13.02 -2.91 -9.60
N SER A 6 13.06 -1.75 -8.94
CA SER A 6 14.02 -1.49 -7.86
C SER A 6 13.85 -2.47 -6.70
N ALA A 7 12.62 -2.91 -6.42
CA ALA A 7 12.33 -3.88 -5.38
C ALA A 7 12.85 -5.30 -5.74
N ALA A 8 12.70 -5.72 -6.99
CA ALA A 8 13.23 -7.01 -7.46
C ALA A 8 14.78 -7.02 -7.49
N SER A 9 15.42 -5.88 -7.80
CA SER A 9 16.88 -5.77 -7.77
C SER A 9 17.44 -5.84 -6.35
N ASP A 10 16.69 -5.36 -5.36
CA ASP A 10 17.09 -5.38 -3.95
C ASP A 10 17.06 -6.81 -3.37
N VAL A 11 16.08 -7.62 -3.76
CA VAL A 11 16.01 -9.04 -3.38
C VAL A 11 17.16 -9.86 -3.98
N TYR A 12 17.55 -9.57 -5.23
CA TYR A 12 18.60 -10.31 -5.92
C TYR A 12 20.02 -9.94 -5.47
N LYS A 13 20.26 -8.71 -4.97
CA LYS A 13 21.59 -8.21 -4.61
C LYS A 13 22.00 -8.39 -3.15
N ARG A 14 21.21 -9.09 -2.31
CA ARG A 14 21.46 -9.18 -0.86
C ARG A 14 21.76 -7.83 -0.22
N GLN A 15 21.11 -6.76 -0.67
CA GLN A 15 21.23 -5.48 0.00
C GLN A 15 20.62 -5.62 1.39
N THR A 16 21.40 -5.29 2.38
CA THR A 16 20.96 -5.31 3.78
C THR A 16 19.75 -4.39 3.92
N ILE A 17 18.70 -4.87 4.57
CA ILE A 17 17.45 -4.14 4.94
C ILE A 17 17.69 -2.72 5.48
N LYS A 18 18.95 -2.38 5.80
CA LYS A 18 19.38 -1.12 6.39
C LYS A 18 19.56 0.05 5.41
N SER A 19 19.57 -0.16 4.09
CA SER A 19 19.77 0.93 3.11
C SER A 19 18.61 1.96 3.10
N HIS A 20 17.40 1.53 3.46
CA HIS A 20 16.24 2.40 3.54
C HIS A 20 16.16 3.28 4.80
N HIS A 21 17.10 3.11 5.74
CA HIS A 21 17.10 3.81 7.04
C HIS A 21 18.26 4.81 7.18
N ASN A 22 18.77 5.34 6.07
CA ASN A 22 19.93 6.26 6.04
C ASN A 22 21.21 5.70 6.68
N VAL A 23 21.29 4.40 6.90
CA VAL A 23 22.48 3.75 7.49
C VAL A 23 23.35 3.25 6.34
N GLY A 24 24.25 4.11 5.83
CA GLY A 24 25.20 3.77 4.76
C GLY A 24 24.63 3.88 3.33
N GLY A 25 23.50 4.55 3.14
CA GLY A 25 22.87 4.73 1.83
C GLY A 25 22.90 6.15 1.26
N LEU A 26 23.55 7.09 1.95
CA LEU A 26 23.68 8.46 1.45
C LEU A 26 24.79 8.53 0.41
N PRO A 27 24.60 9.28 -0.70
CA PRO A 27 25.64 9.44 -1.71
C PRO A 27 26.90 10.10 -1.14
N ASP A 28 28.09 9.59 -1.49
CA ASP A 28 29.37 10.10 -1.04
C ASP A 28 29.62 11.57 -1.41
N PHE A 29 28.94 12.09 -2.43
CA PHE A 29 29.03 13.48 -2.87
C PHE A 29 28.15 14.44 -2.08
N MET A 30 27.36 13.97 -1.11
CA MET A 30 26.45 14.80 -0.35
C MET A 30 27.20 15.59 0.72
N ASN A 31 27.37 16.91 0.49
CA ASN A 31 28.02 17.84 1.40
C ASN A 31 27.09 18.37 2.52
N LEU A 32 26.05 17.64 2.87
CA LEU A 32 25.09 17.98 3.92
C LEU A 32 25.20 17.01 5.09
N SER A 33 25.13 17.53 6.30
CA SER A 33 25.00 16.68 7.49
C SER A 33 23.54 16.32 7.74
N VAL A 34 23.29 15.04 8.04
CA VAL A 34 21.97 14.54 8.37
C VAL A 34 21.68 14.77 9.85
N ILE A 35 20.57 15.40 10.17
CA ILE A 35 20.07 15.58 11.52
C ILE A 35 18.93 14.59 11.75
N GLU A 36 19.12 13.67 12.69
CA GLU A 36 18.14 12.62 13.02
C GLU A 36 17.70 12.72 14.49
N PRO A 37 16.87 13.69 14.85
CA PRO A 37 16.50 13.93 16.26
C PRO A 37 15.73 12.78 16.90
N LEU A 38 15.13 11.91 16.09
CA LEU A 38 14.28 10.80 16.53
C LEU A 38 14.97 9.43 16.46
N LYS A 39 16.26 9.35 16.09
CA LYS A 39 16.96 8.08 15.81
C LYS A 39 17.01 7.10 16.99
N MET A 40 16.84 7.59 18.21
CA MET A 40 16.88 6.79 19.44
C MET A 40 15.48 6.39 19.93
N LEU A 41 14.42 6.79 19.21
CA LEU A 41 13.04 6.52 19.59
C LEU A 41 12.45 5.38 18.76
N PHE A 42 11.67 4.54 19.41
CA PHE A 42 10.82 3.58 18.71
C PHE A 42 9.60 4.28 18.07
N LYS A 43 8.97 3.60 17.11
CA LYS A 43 7.88 4.19 16.32
C LYS A 43 6.67 4.62 17.15
N ASP A 44 6.35 3.90 18.20
CA ASP A 44 5.29 4.25 19.15
C ASP A 44 5.67 5.47 20.00
N GLU A 45 6.94 5.62 20.37
CA GLU A 45 7.44 6.79 21.08
C GLU A 45 7.42 8.03 20.18
N VAL A 46 7.84 7.90 18.91
CA VAL A 46 7.71 8.98 17.91
C VAL A 46 6.27 9.45 17.77
N ARG A 47 5.30 8.52 17.78
CA ARG A 47 3.87 8.87 17.75
C ARG A 47 3.43 9.62 19.00
N LYS A 48 3.92 9.25 20.18
CA LYS A 48 3.64 9.96 21.43
C LYS A 48 4.19 11.39 21.38
N VAL A 49 5.44 11.57 20.95
CA VAL A 49 6.03 12.91 20.72
C VAL A 49 5.20 13.71 19.73
N GLY A 50 4.79 13.11 18.61
CA GLY A 50 3.92 13.77 17.64
C GLY A 50 2.58 14.24 18.23
N LYS A 51 1.99 13.45 19.14
CA LYS A 51 0.76 13.83 19.86
C LYS A 51 0.98 15.04 20.78
N GLU A 52 2.08 15.06 21.53
CA GLU A 52 2.46 16.21 22.36
C GLU A 52 2.70 17.48 21.52
N LEU A 53 3.25 17.32 20.32
CA LEU A 53 3.43 18.39 19.34
C LEU A 53 2.14 18.77 18.61
N LYS A 54 0.98 18.21 18.98
CA LYS A 54 -0.34 18.46 18.38
C LYS A 54 -0.40 18.14 16.87
N VAL A 55 0.40 17.17 16.43
CA VAL A 55 0.25 16.64 15.07
C VAL A 55 -1.13 15.96 14.95
N LYS A 56 -1.83 16.22 13.85
CA LYS A 56 -3.19 15.68 13.63
C LYS A 56 -3.19 14.16 13.70
N ASP A 57 -4.21 13.59 14.35
CA ASP A 57 -4.38 12.14 14.51
C ASP A 57 -4.38 11.39 13.17
N GLU A 58 -4.93 11.98 12.10
CA GLU A 58 -4.91 11.42 10.74
C GLU A 58 -3.50 11.14 10.22
N ILE A 59 -2.52 11.96 10.62
CA ILE A 59 -1.12 11.77 10.26
C ILE A 59 -0.47 10.74 11.18
N LEU A 60 -0.72 10.85 12.49
CA LEU A 60 -0.12 9.97 13.49
C LEU A 60 -0.56 8.52 13.36
N LYS A 61 -1.83 8.30 12.99
CA LYS A 61 -2.45 6.97 12.83
C LYS A 61 -2.35 6.43 11.41
N ARG A 62 -1.68 7.14 10.51
CA ARG A 62 -1.52 6.68 9.13
C ARG A 62 -0.86 5.31 9.09
N HIS A 63 -1.40 4.42 8.25
CA HIS A 63 -0.81 3.12 7.98
C HIS A 63 0.63 3.27 7.46
N PRO A 64 1.56 2.41 7.87
CA PRO A 64 2.93 2.45 7.38
C PRO A 64 2.96 2.00 5.92
N PHE A 65 3.60 2.80 5.07
CA PHE A 65 3.91 2.43 3.69
C PHE A 65 5.38 2.74 3.42
N PRO A 66 6.05 1.98 2.53
CA PRO A 66 7.39 2.32 2.07
C PRO A 66 7.39 3.67 1.33
N GLY A 67 8.59 4.25 1.16
CA GLY A 67 8.76 5.59 0.57
C GLY A 67 8.06 5.84 -0.76
N PRO A 68 8.10 4.90 -1.75
CA PRO A 68 7.39 5.06 -3.02
C PRO A 68 5.86 5.11 -2.88
N GLY A 69 5.31 4.62 -1.79
CA GLY A 69 3.89 4.73 -1.48
C GLY A 69 2.99 4.11 -2.54
N LEU A 70 2.30 4.96 -3.29
CA LEU A 70 1.37 4.51 -4.33
C LEU A 70 2.07 3.81 -5.50
N GLY A 71 3.30 4.21 -5.82
CA GLY A 71 4.05 3.68 -6.96
C GLY A 71 4.27 2.17 -6.91
N ILE A 72 4.62 1.61 -5.73
CA ILE A 72 4.82 0.15 -5.57
C ILE A 72 3.51 -0.65 -5.61
N ARG A 73 2.38 0.01 -5.65
CA ARG A 73 1.06 -0.61 -5.75
C ARG A 73 0.49 -0.61 -7.18
N ILE A 74 1.28 -0.12 -8.15
CA ILE A 74 1.00 -0.23 -9.58
C ILE A 74 2.02 -1.22 -10.16
N LEU A 75 1.62 -2.47 -10.33
CA LEU A 75 2.52 -3.47 -10.91
C LEU A 75 2.74 -3.20 -12.38
N GLY A 76 4.02 -3.06 -12.76
CA GLY A 76 4.44 -2.76 -14.13
C GLY A 76 4.59 -1.26 -14.40
N GLU A 77 4.29 -0.82 -15.62
CA GLU A 77 4.46 0.58 -16.03
C GLU A 77 3.52 1.52 -15.29
N ILE A 78 4.09 2.59 -14.73
CA ILE A 78 3.35 3.66 -14.04
C ILE A 78 2.98 4.73 -15.05
N THR A 79 1.68 4.96 -15.23
CA THR A 79 1.14 6.05 -16.08
C THR A 79 0.21 6.96 -15.26
N PRO A 80 -0.01 8.21 -15.69
CA PRO A 80 -0.92 9.13 -15.01
C PRO A 80 -2.33 8.54 -14.83
N GLU A 81 -2.84 7.83 -15.84
CA GLU A 81 -4.17 7.22 -15.82
C GLU A 81 -4.24 6.12 -14.75
N LYS A 82 -3.21 5.27 -14.66
CA LYS A 82 -3.14 4.21 -13.64
C LYS A 82 -3.00 4.79 -12.23
N VAL A 83 -2.24 5.88 -12.09
CA VAL A 83 -2.12 6.59 -10.80
C VAL A 83 -3.47 7.13 -10.36
N THR A 84 -4.20 7.81 -11.24
CA THR A 84 -5.54 8.35 -10.94
C THR A 84 -6.50 7.22 -10.56
N MET A 85 -6.55 6.17 -11.37
CA MET A 85 -7.40 4.99 -11.14
C MET A 85 -7.12 4.34 -9.77
N LEU A 86 -5.84 4.16 -9.44
CA LEU A 86 -5.46 3.58 -8.16
C LEU A 86 -5.80 4.52 -6.99
N GLN A 87 -5.59 5.83 -7.13
CA GLN A 87 -5.94 6.82 -6.10
C GLN A 87 -7.44 6.82 -5.79
N GLU A 88 -8.28 6.77 -6.82
CA GLU A 88 -9.73 6.71 -6.66
C GLU A 88 -10.17 5.41 -5.97
N ALA A 89 -9.65 4.26 -6.40
CA ALA A 89 -9.97 2.97 -5.80
C ALA A 89 -9.48 2.88 -4.35
N ASP A 90 -8.26 3.34 -4.08
CA ASP A 90 -7.67 3.36 -2.73
C ASP A 90 -8.45 4.26 -1.79
N ASN A 91 -8.86 5.45 -2.26
CA ASN A 91 -9.68 6.36 -1.48
C ASN A 91 -11.03 5.73 -1.08
N ILE A 92 -11.71 5.08 -2.02
CA ILE A 92 -12.98 4.37 -1.74
C ILE A 92 -12.77 3.29 -0.67
N TYR A 93 -11.68 2.52 -0.77
CA TYR A 93 -11.39 1.46 0.19
C TYR A 93 -11.07 2.00 1.57
N ILE A 94 -10.16 2.96 1.67
CA ILE A 94 -9.73 3.57 2.95
C ILE A 94 -10.91 4.30 3.65
N GLU A 95 -11.69 5.08 2.92
CA GLU A 95 -12.87 5.74 3.49
C GLU A 95 -13.94 4.74 3.93
N SER A 96 -14.08 3.62 3.21
CA SER A 96 -14.98 2.54 3.64
C SER A 96 -14.50 1.88 4.93
N LEU A 97 -13.19 1.66 5.11
CA LEU A 97 -12.61 1.14 6.35
C LEU A 97 -12.84 2.11 7.52
N ARG A 98 -12.65 3.41 7.30
CA ARG A 98 -12.89 4.46 8.32
C ARG A 98 -14.35 4.52 8.73
N SER A 99 -15.26 4.52 7.76
CA SER A 99 -16.71 4.59 8.02
C SER A 99 -17.29 3.40 8.79
N LYS A 100 -16.53 2.31 8.90
CA LYS A 100 -16.91 1.08 9.64
C LYS A 100 -16.03 0.82 10.87
N ASP A 101 -15.24 1.81 11.30
CA ASP A 101 -14.32 1.70 12.44
C ASP A 101 -13.36 0.50 12.34
N LEU A 102 -12.96 0.15 11.10
CA LEU A 102 -12.02 -0.92 10.81
C LEU A 102 -10.59 -0.42 10.62
N TYR A 103 -10.41 0.84 10.21
CA TYR A 103 -9.11 1.40 9.84
C TYR A 103 -8.08 1.27 10.96
N ASP A 104 -8.41 1.67 12.18
CA ASP A 104 -7.49 1.67 13.33
C ASP A 104 -7.16 0.25 13.84
N LYS A 105 -7.90 -0.77 13.40
CA LYS A 105 -7.68 -2.19 13.75
C LYS A 105 -6.74 -2.91 12.78
N ILE A 106 -6.42 -2.26 11.68
CA ILE A 106 -5.60 -2.79 10.60
C ILE A 106 -4.23 -2.13 10.66
N TRP A 107 -3.16 -2.92 10.54
CA TRP A 107 -1.81 -2.39 10.53
C TRP A 107 -1.49 -1.66 9.22
N GLN A 108 -1.88 -2.26 8.07
CA GLN A 108 -1.76 -1.65 6.75
C GLN A 108 -2.90 -2.16 5.85
N ALA A 109 -3.52 -1.25 5.12
CA ALA A 109 -4.47 -1.58 4.06
C ALA A 109 -4.26 -0.68 2.85
N GLY A 110 -4.50 -1.22 1.66
CA GLY A 110 -4.42 -0.48 0.41
C GLY A 110 -4.93 -1.30 -0.78
N VAL A 111 -5.05 -0.61 -1.89
CA VAL A 111 -5.42 -1.20 -3.18
C VAL A 111 -4.17 -1.34 -4.05
N ILE A 112 -4.04 -2.45 -4.75
CA ILE A 112 -2.97 -2.74 -5.72
C ILE A 112 -3.59 -2.85 -7.12
N LEU A 113 -3.01 -2.20 -8.11
CA LEU A 113 -3.42 -2.30 -9.50
C LEU A 113 -2.58 -3.35 -10.21
N LEU A 114 -3.26 -4.40 -10.71
CA LEU A 114 -2.58 -5.49 -11.42
C LEU A 114 -2.32 -5.15 -12.90
N PRO A 115 -1.25 -5.67 -13.51
CA PRO A 115 -0.94 -5.47 -14.92
C PRO A 115 -1.75 -6.40 -15.84
N VAL A 116 -2.92 -6.83 -15.38
CA VAL A 116 -3.81 -7.73 -16.11
C VAL A 116 -5.16 -7.11 -16.33
N LYS A 117 -5.76 -7.44 -17.47
CA LYS A 117 -7.14 -7.08 -17.78
C LYS A 117 -8.02 -8.32 -17.75
N SER A 118 -9.24 -8.16 -17.33
CA SER A 118 -10.25 -9.24 -17.28
C SER A 118 -11.49 -8.89 -18.09
N VAL A 119 -12.16 -9.92 -18.58
CA VAL A 119 -13.45 -9.75 -19.24
C VAL A 119 -14.50 -9.43 -18.17
N GLY A 120 -15.31 -8.41 -18.43
CA GLY A 120 -16.49 -8.05 -17.66
C GLY A 120 -17.68 -7.84 -18.58
N VAL A 121 -18.85 -7.61 -17.99
CA VAL A 121 -20.07 -7.23 -18.69
C VAL A 121 -20.61 -5.97 -18.04
N MET A 122 -20.82 -4.93 -18.82
CA MET A 122 -21.48 -3.69 -18.38
C MET A 122 -22.64 -3.38 -19.34
N GLY A 123 -23.87 -3.49 -18.82
CA GLY A 123 -25.05 -3.50 -19.67
C GLY A 123 -25.03 -4.71 -20.62
N ASP A 124 -25.21 -4.48 -21.91
CA ASP A 124 -25.22 -5.52 -22.96
C ASP A 124 -23.85 -5.72 -23.62
N GLU A 125 -22.81 -4.98 -23.19
CA GLU A 125 -21.49 -5.01 -23.81
C GLU A 125 -20.46 -5.74 -22.95
N ARG A 126 -19.54 -6.46 -23.63
CA ARG A 126 -18.35 -7.01 -22.99
C ARG A 126 -17.31 -5.90 -22.79
N THR A 127 -16.77 -5.81 -21.60
CA THR A 127 -15.66 -4.94 -21.27
C THR A 127 -14.39 -5.73 -21.07
N TYR A 128 -13.23 -5.09 -21.28
CA TYR A 128 -11.92 -5.68 -21.01
C TYR A 128 -11.09 -4.66 -20.25
N GLU A 129 -11.18 -4.72 -18.92
CA GLU A 129 -10.67 -3.68 -18.02
C GLU A 129 -9.77 -4.26 -16.92
N ASN A 130 -9.21 -3.38 -16.10
CA ASN A 130 -8.21 -3.74 -15.11
C ASN A 130 -8.83 -4.48 -13.92
N CYS A 131 -7.96 -5.23 -13.24
CA CYS A 131 -8.22 -5.89 -11.98
C CYS A 131 -7.45 -5.19 -10.86
N VAL A 132 -8.09 -4.99 -9.72
CA VAL A 132 -7.44 -4.50 -8.50
C VAL A 132 -7.54 -5.52 -7.38
N VAL A 133 -6.53 -5.49 -6.50
CA VAL A 133 -6.48 -6.29 -5.29
C VAL A 133 -6.69 -5.39 -4.09
N LEU A 134 -7.63 -5.75 -3.22
CA LEU A 134 -7.70 -5.20 -1.87
C LEU A 134 -6.77 -6.01 -0.97
N ARG A 135 -5.96 -5.33 -0.19
CA ARG A 135 -5.11 -5.95 0.81
C ARG A 135 -5.31 -5.26 2.15
N ALA A 136 -5.43 -6.05 3.21
CA ALA A 136 -5.39 -5.59 4.58
C ALA A 136 -4.64 -6.61 5.42
N VAL A 137 -3.71 -6.15 6.23
CA VAL A 137 -2.88 -7.01 7.09
C VAL A 137 -2.82 -6.48 8.52
N THR A 138 -2.71 -7.42 9.45
CA THR A 138 -2.29 -7.17 10.83
C THR A 138 -0.82 -7.54 10.97
N SER A 139 -0.08 -6.76 11.74
CA SER A 139 1.31 -7.05 12.08
C SER A 139 1.68 -6.32 13.36
N THR A 140 2.69 -6.83 14.08
CA THR A 140 3.26 -6.14 15.24
C THR A 140 4.52 -5.36 14.84
N ASP A 141 5.36 -5.96 14.04
CA ASP A 141 6.71 -5.46 13.73
C ASP A 141 7.02 -5.36 12.22
N GLY A 142 6.09 -5.80 11.35
CA GLY A 142 6.27 -5.90 9.92
C GLY A 142 7.10 -7.10 9.45
N MET A 143 7.66 -7.89 10.37
CA MET A 143 8.42 -9.10 10.03
C MET A 143 7.50 -10.25 9.65
N THR A 144 6.42 -10.41 10.42
CA THR A 144 5.31 -11.33 10.11
C THR A 144 4.03 -10.53 9.96
N ALA A 145 3.13 -11.00 9.13
CA ALA A 145 1.83 -10.38 8.93
C ALA A 145 0.78 -11.41 8.52
N ASP A 146 -0.41 -11.28 9.07
CA ASP A 146 -1.56 -12.04 8.66
C ASP A 146 -2.56 -11.15 7.93
N TRP A 147 -3.27 -11.72 6.97
CA TRP A 147 -4.38 -11.04 6.32
C TRP A 147 -5.53 -10.80 7.32
N VAL A 148 -6.28 -9.73 7.13
CA VAL A 148 -7.42 -9.37 7.98
C VAL A 148 -8.67 -10.06 7.46
N ASP A 149 -9.38 -10.78 8.30
CA ASP A 149 -10.70 -11.33 7.99
C ASP A 149 -11.75 -10.19 8.01
N LEU A 150 -11.91 -9.53 6.86
CA LEU A 150 -12.91 -8.48 6.68
C LEU A 150 -14.29 -9.09 6.43
N PRO A 151 -15.38 -8.49 7.02
CA PRO A 151 -16.71 -9.00 6.80
C PRO A 151 -17.08 -9.11 5.31
N TYR A 152 -17.65 -10.24 4.90
CA TYR A 152 -18.05 -10.47 3.50
C TYR A 152 -18.89 -9.32 2.93
N LYS A 153 -19.85 -8.82 3.69
CA LYS A 153 -20.70 -7.70 3.28
C LYS A 153 -19.90 -6.42 3.04
N PHE A 154 -18.86 -6.16 3.85
CA PHE A 154 -17.96 -5.04 3.64
C PHE A 154 -17.20 -5.17 2.33
N LEU A 155 -16.60 -6.34 2.06
CA LEU A 155 -15.87 -6.60 0.81
C LEU A 155 -16.78 -6.46 -0.42
N GLN A 156 -18.02 -6.97 -0.35
CA GLN A 156 -19.02 -6.81 -1.38
C GLN A 156 -19.34 -5.34 -1.67
N ASP A 157 -19.59 -4.56 -0.61
CA ASP A 157 -19.96 -3.15 -0.74
C ASP A 157 -18.80 -2.31 -1.31
N VAL A 158 -17.56 -2.57 -0.89
CA VAL A 158 -16.35 -1.93 -1.42
C VAL A 158 -16.13 -2.29 -2.89
N SER A 159 -16.23 -3.57 -3.24
CA SER A 159 -16.11 -4.04 -4.61
C SER A 159 -17.10 -3.34 -5.53
N ASN A 160 -18.37 -3.29 -5.14
CA ASN A 160 -19.42 -2.61 -5.91
C ASN A 160 -19.14 -1.11 -6.05
N LYS A 161 -18.70 -0.44 -4.97
CA LYS A 161 -18.35 0.98 -5.02
C LYS A 161 -17.20 1.25 -5.99
N ILE A 162 -16.13 0.44 -5.94
CA ILE A 162 -14.98 0.61 -6.83
C ILE A 162 -15.41 0.41 -8.28
N ILE A 163 -16.07 -0.70 -8.62
CA ILE A 163 -16.48 -1.02 -9.99
C ILE A 163 -17.43 0.05 -10.55
N ASN A 164 -18.34 0.57 -9.75
CA ASN A 164 -19.33 1.56 -10.22
C ASN A 164 -18.79 2.99 -10.33
N ASN A 165 -17.73 3.34 -9.60
CA ASN A 165 -17.26 4.73 -9.55
C ASN A 165 -15.89 4.94 -10.20
N VAL A 166 -15.08 3.90 -10.37
CA VAL A 166 -13.73 4.02 -10.96
C VAL A 166 -13.75 3.42 -12.37
N LYS A 167 -13.62 4.29 -13.36
CA LYS A 167 -13.55 3.85 -14.76
C LYS A 167 -12.31 3.00 -15.01
N GLY A 168 -12.48 1.93 -15.79
CA GLY A 168 -11.37 1.07 -16.18
C GLY A 168 -11.07 -0.06 -15.20
N ILE A 169 -11.92 -0.27 -14.19
CA ILE A 169 -11.86 -1.42 -13.27
C ILE A 169 -13.17 -2.20 -13.36
N ASN A 170 -13.08 -3.49 -13.67
CA ASN A 170 -14.24 -4.39 -13.71
C ASN A 170 -14.11 -5.58 -12.76
N ARG A 171 -13.01 -5.68 -12.04
CA ARG A 171 -12.76 -6.79 -11.12
C ARG A 171 -12.01 -6.36 -9.87
N VAL A 172 -12.52 -6.79 -8.72
CA VAL A 172 -11.88 -6.61 -7.41
C VAL A 172 -11.67 -7.99 -6.79
N VAL A 173 -10.46 -8.24 -6.31
CA VAL A 173 -10.10 -9.45 -5.56
C VAL A 173 -9.58 -9.07 -4.18
N TYR A 174 -9.55 -10.01 -3.25
CA TYR A 174 -9.00 -9.81 -1.90
C TYR A 174 -7.83 -10.77 -1.67
N ASP A 175 -6.68 -10.24 -1.24
CA ASP A 175 -5.49 -11.04 -0.95
C ASP A 175 -5.53 -11.60 0.47
N ILE A 176 -5.57 -12.93 0.56
CA ILE A 176 -5.64 -13.71 1.81
C ILE A 176 -4.30 -14.37 2.14
N SER A 177 -3.18 -13.83 1.65
CA SER A 177 -1.86 -14.40 1.86
C SER A 177 -1.19 -13.82 3.10
N SER A 178 -0.62 -14.69 3.93
CA SER A 178 0.15 -14.30 5.13
C SER A 178 1.63 -14.15 4.80
N LYS A 179 2.36 -13.38 5.59
CA LYS A 179 3.81 -13.24 5.53
C LYS A 179 4.44 -13.97 6.73
N PRO A 180 5.33 -14.96 6.52
CA PRO A 180 5.64 -15.60 5.26
C PRO A 180 4.51 -16.49 4.72
N PRO A 181 4.52 -17.01 3.48
CA PRO A 181 5.61 -16.88 2.49
C PRO A 181 5.51 -15.62 1.62
N SER A 182 4.35 -14.94 1.56
CA SER A 182 4.23 -13.71 0.79
C SER A 182 4.89 -12.53 1.51
N THR A 183 4.97 -11.39 0.83
CA THR A 183 5.35 -10.11 1.42
C THR A 183 4.10 -9.29 1.76
N ILE A 184 4.27 -8.17 2.47
CA ILE A 184 3.15 -7.26 2.74
C ILE A 184 2.82 -6.51 1.44
N GLU A 185 3.85 -5.92 0.82
CA GLU A 185 3.73 -5.29 -0.50
C GLU A 185 3.85 -6.35 -1.62
N TRP A 186 3.30 -6.02 -2.78
CA TRP A 186 3.33 -6.92 -3.94
C TRP A 186 4.54 -6.72 -4.84
N GLU A 187 5.27 -5.60 -4.68
CA GLU A 187 6.48 -5.28 -5.44
C GLU A 187 7.57 -4.68 -4.53
#